data_ee17adbb8582bf20f186126031c019ca
#
_entry.id   ee17adbb8582bf20f186126031c019ca
#
_cell.length_a   1.000
_cell.length_b   1.000
_cell.length_c   1.000
_cell.angle_alpha   90.00
_cell.angle_beta   90.00
_cell.angle_gamma   90.00
#
_symmetry.space_group_name_H-M   'P 1'
#
loop_
_entity.id
_entity.type
_entity.pdbx_description
1 polymer ?
#
loop_
_entity_poly.entity_id
_entity_poly.type
_entity_poly.pdbx_seq_one_letter_code
_entity_poly.pdbx_strand_id
1 'polypeptide(L)'
;RIILVNPEDVNKLNKMPSKRSKSLTWFLNMPVFGTYFYNILVKRRLITDKFKNEYFYDHYKLKEEYINNYYEAAHLDHSSSKYLLSSLLGHYTTVNVYHCMKSLTNSIFIISGDEDSRNADIACKYESILPSIEIMKIEDTKHLPQLERPDAFIEQLAVILSYEDETTI
;
A
#
# COMPACT_ATOMS: atom_id res chain seq x y z
N ARG A 1 8.99 -17.45 1.05
CA ARG A 1 8.28 -16.68 -0.01
C ARG A 1 7.82 -15.33 0.54
N ILE A 2 7.81 -14.32 -0.31
CA ILE A 2 7.30 -12.98 0.00
C ILE A 2 6.27 -12.64 -1.06
N ILE A 3 5.07 -12.24 -0.63
CA ILE A 3 3.98 -11.85 -1.53
C ILE A 3 3.68 -10.37 -1.27
N LEU A 4 3.82 -9.55 -2.29
CA LEU A 4 3.54 -8.12 -2.25
C LEU A 4 2.25 -7.85 -3.03
N VAL A 5 1.31 -7.16 -2.42
CA VAL A 5 0.05 -6.79 -3.07
C VAL A 5 0.06 -5.30 -3.31
N ASN A 6 0.10 -4.87 -4.56
CA ASN A 6 0.22 -3.48 -4.98
C ASN A 6 1.20 -2.68 -4.10
N PRO A 7 2.49 -3.05 -4.09
CA PRO A 7 3.48 -2.42 -3.22
C PRO A 7 3.65 -0.92 -3.55
N GLU A 8 4.12 -0.16 -2.57
CA GLU A 8 4.45 1.25 -2.77
C GLU A 8 5.72 1.41 -3.62
N ASP A 9 5.86 2.54 -4.31
CA ASP A 9 7.02 2.85 -5.14
C ASP A 9 8.32 2.80 -4.31
N VAL A 10 9.29 2.00 -4.77
CA VAL A 10 10.60 1.84 -4.14
C VAL A 10 11.29 3.19 -3.91
N ASN A 11 11.15 4.13 -4.83
CA ASN A 11 11.72 5.46 -4.69
C ASN A 11 11.06 6.27 -3.55
N LYS A 12 9.78 6.01 -3.28
CA LYS A 12 9.10 6.60 -2.12
C LYS A 12 9.60 5.99 -0.81
N LEU A 13 9.76 4.67 -0.78
CA LEU A 13 10.24 3.95 0.40
C LEU A 13 11.68 4.31 0.77
N ASN A 14 12.49 4.72 -0.18
CA ASN A 14 13.89 5.16 0.04
C ASN A 14 14.03 6.65 0.42
N LYS A 15 12.93 7.40 0.48
CA LYS A 15 13.01 8.83 0.81
C LYS A 15 13.40 9.05 2.27
N MET A 16 14.43 9.87 2.48
CA MET A 16 14.84 10.31 3.82
C MET A 16 14.05 11.54 4.29
N PRO A 17 13.91 11.74 5.62
CA PRO A 17 13.28 12.94 6.18
C PRO A 17 13.96 14.22 5.72
N SER A 18 13.22 15.06 5.00
CA SER A 18 13.68 16.39 4.53
C SER A 18 13.30 17.48 5.52
N LYS A 19 13.84 18.71 5.33
CA LYS A 19 13.43 19.87 6.14
C LYS A 19 11.91 20.13 6.04
N ARG A 20 11.33 19.98 4.85
CA ARG A 20 9.88 20.16 4.61
C ARG A 20 9.04 19.09 5.31
N SER A 21 9.44 17.82 5.20
CA SER A 21 8.70 16.74 5.86
C SER A 21 8.82 16.82 7.39
N LYS A 22 9.96 17.20 7.93
CA LYS A 22 10.16 17.47 9.37
C LYS A 22 9.25 18.59 9.87
N SER A 23 9.13 19.69 9.11
CA SER A 23 8.23 20.80 9.45
C SER A 23 6.76 20.35 9.43
N LEU A 24 6.36 19.54 8.43
CA LEU A 24 5.02 18.98 8.36
C LEU A 24 4.73 18.04 9.55
N THR A 25 5.67 17.18 9.90
CA THR A 25 5.57 16.29 11.07
C THR A 25 5.41 17.11 12.36
N TRP A 26 6.22 18.14 12.53
CA TRP A 26 6.12 19.01 13.69
C TRP A 26 4.73 19.66 13.80
N PHE A 27 4.19 20.17 12.68
CA PHE A 27 2.85 20.77 12.62
C PHE A 27 1.76 19.73 12.97
N LEU A 28 1.82 18.54 12.38
CA LEU A 28 0.84 17.47 12.63
C LEU A 28 0.89 16.96 14.08
N ASN A 29 2.05 17.05 14.72
CA ASN A 29 2.22 16.63 16.11
C ASN A 29 1.70 17.65 17.12
N MET A 30 1.38 18.89 16.70
CA MET A 30 0.76 19.87 17.61
C MET A 30 -0.55 19.34 18.19
N PRO A 31 -0.80 19.53 19.50
CA PRO A 31 -1.96 18.92 20.15
C PRO A 31 -3.31 19.32 19.53
N VAL A 32 -3.55 20.60 19.31
CA VAL A 32 -4.83 21.13 18.81
C VAL A 32 -4.86 21.17 17.29
N PHE A 33 -3.92 21.88 16.68
CA PHE A 33 -3.90 22.08 15.23
C PHE A 33 -3.67 20.78 14.46
N GLY A 34 -2.75 19.94 14.92
CA GLY A 34 -2.49 18.65 14.30
C GLY A 34 -3.70 17.71 14.35
N THR A 35 -4.40 17.68 15.47
CA THR A 35 -5.63 16.88 15.61
C THR A 35 -6.74 17.41 14.70
N TYR A 36 -6.94 18.72 14.64
CA TYR A 36 -7.93 19.34 13.75
C TYR A 36 -7.62 19.03 12.27
N PHE A 37 -6.36 19.17 11.87
CA PHE A 37 -5.93 18.89 10.51
C PHE A 37 -6.05 17.40 10.16
N TYR A 38 -5.67 16.50 11.08
CA TYR A 38 -5.87 15.07 10.94
C TYR A 38 -7.33 14.73 10.67
N ASN A 39 -8.25 15.23 11.48
CA ASN A 39 -9.68 14.98 11.34
C ASN A 39 -10.25 15.49 10.00
N ILE A 40 -9.63 16.54 9.42
CA ILE A 40 -9.99 16.97 8.05
C ILE A 40 -9.54 15.94 7.02
N LEU A 41 -8.31 15.43 7.14
CA LEU A 41 -7.73 14.48 6.18
C LEU A 41 -8.41 13.11 6.19
N VAL A 42 -8.92 12.67 7.35
CA VAL A 42 -9.58 11.37 7.52
C VAL A 42 -11.10 11.45 7.51
N LYS A 43 -11.66 12.53 6.96
CA LYS A 43 -13.12 12.64 6.79
C LYS A 43 -13.65 11.50 5.92
N ARG A 44 -14.79 10.94 6.31
CA ARG A 44 -15.47 9.86 5.58
C ARG A 44 -15.60 10.16 4.08
N ARG A 45 -15.95 11.40 3.73
CA ARG A 45 -16.06 11.83 2.33
C ARG A 45 -14.74 11.63 1.57
N LEU A 46 -13.60 12.05 2.14
CA LEU A 46 -12.30 11.92 1.49
C LEU A 46 -11.87 10.45 1.36
N ILE A 47 -12.21 9.61 2.34
CA ILE A 47 -12.01 8.15 2.25
C ILE A 47 -12.86 7.60 1.11
N THR A 48 -14.15 7.95 1.05
CA THR A 48 -15.05 7.52 -0.03
C THR A 48 -14.54 7.94 -1.40
N ASP A 49 -14.10 9.20 -1.55
CA ASP A 49 -13.56 9.72 -2.81
C ASP A 49 -12.28 8.96 -3.23
N LYS A 50 -11.41 8.61 -2.27
CA LYS A 50 -10.23 7.77 -2.55
C LYS A 50 -10.61 6.36 -2.99
N PHE A 51 -11.56 5.72 -2.32
CA PHE A 51 -12.02 4.41 -2.72
C PHE A 51 -12.56 4.41 -4.14
N LYS A 52 -13.39 5.39 -4.50
CA LYS A 52 -13.96 5.51 -5.83
C LYS A 52 -12.93 5.85 -6.92
N ASN A 53 -12.03 6.78 -6.65
CA ASN A 53 -11.15 7.29 -7.70
C ASN A 53 -9.83 6.54 -7.81
N GLU A 54 -9.28 6.05 -6.68
CA GLU A 54 -7.93 5.50 -6.64
C GLU A 54 -7.90 3.98 -6.38
N TYR A 55 -8.80 3.45 -5.53
CA TYR A 55 -8.66 2.09 -5.01
C TYR A 55 -9.49 1.07 -5.76
N PHE A 56 -10.66 1.44 -6.27
CA PHE A 56 -11.58 0.55 -6.98
C PHE A 56 -11.70 0.92 -8.45
N TYR A 57 -11.67 -0.06 -9.32
CA TYR A 57 -12.01 0.05 -10.73
C TYR A 57 -13.52 0.07 -10.89
N ASP A 58 -14.18 -0.93 -10.35
CA ASP A 58 -15.64 -1.06 -10.39
C ASP A 58 -16.28 -0.50 -9.12
N HIS A 59 -16.87 0.70 -9.24
CA HIS A 59 -17.54 1.36 -8.12
C HIS A 59 -18.77 0.61 -7.60
N TYR A 60 -19.38 -0.26 -8.40
CA TYR A 60 -20.53 -1.07 -7.98
C TYR A 60 -20.14 -2.18 -6.99
N LYS A 61 -18.89 -2.59 -7.00
CA LYS A 61 -18.34 -3.55 -6.01
C LYS A 61 -17.96 -2.90 -4.69
N LEU A 62 -17.95 -1.56 -4.63
CA LEU A 62 -17.57 -0.82 -3.43
C LEU A 62 -18.69 -0.91 -2.38
N LYS A 63 -18.49 -1.75 -1.37
CA LYS A 63 -19.39 -1.87 -0.23
C LYS A 63 -19.17 -0.74 0.76
N GLU A 64 -20.26 -0.22 1.33
CA GLU A 64 -20.21 0.82 2.36
C GLU A 64 -19.46 0.35 3.62
N GLU A 65 -19.51 -0.94 3.89
CA GLU A 65 -18.75 -1.59 4.97
C GLU A 65 -17.24 -1.34 4.87
N TYR A 66 -16.65 -1.38 3.67
CA TYR A 66 -15.22 -1.11 3.50
C TYR A 66 -14.86 0.32 3.91
N ILE A 67 -15.70 1.29 3.52
CA ILE A 67 -15.52 2.69 3.88
C ILE A 67 -15.65 2.87 5.39
N ASN A 68 -16.62 2.22 6.02
CA ASN A 68 -16.85 2.26 7.46
C ASN A 68 -15.65 1.70 8.22
N ASN A 69 -15.16 0.52 7.83
CA ASN A 69 -14.02 -0.12 8.47
C ASN A 69 -12.75 0.77 8.41
N TYR A 70 -12.50 1.40 7.26
CA TYR A 70 -11.37 2.34 7.13
C TYR A 70 -11.56 3.62 7.95
N TYR A 71 -12.78 4.14 8.00
CA TYR A 71 -13.09 5.32 8.80
C TYR A 71 -12.95 5.03 10.29
N GLU A 72 -13.46 3.91 10.77
CA GLU A 72 -13.36 3.47 12.16
C GLU A 72 -11.91 3.20 12.55
N ALA A 73 -11.15 2.49 11.71
CA ALA A 73 -9.73 2.25 11.95
C ALA A 73 -8.91 3.55 12.06
N ALA A 74 -9.23 4.57 11.26
CA ALA A 74 -8.58 5.87 11.34
C ALA A 74 -8.90 6.63 12.64
N HIS A 75 -10.00 6.30 13.32
CA HIS A 75 -10.45 6.98 14.55
C HIS A 75 -10.35 6.11 15.80
N LEU A 76 -9.86 4.88 15.68
CA LEU A 76 -9.84 3.89 16.78
C LEU A 76 -9.12 4.41 18.03
N ASP A 77 -7.98 5.06 17.85
CA ASP A 77 -7.16 5.61 18.93
C ASP A 77 -7.34 7.12 19.09
N HIS A 78 -8.50 7.65 18.72
CA HIS A 78 -8.80 9.07 18.79
C HIS A 78 -7.72 9.94 18.11
N SER A 79 -7.07 10.81 18.91
CA SER A 79 -6.05 11.71 18.39
C SER A 79 -4.67 11.06 18.19
N SER A 80 -4.46 9.83 18.66
CA SER A 80 -3.16 9.16 18.58
C SER A 80 -2.85 8.67 17.17
N SER A 81 -3.85 8.33 16.37
CA SER A 81 -3.70 7.91 14.97
C SER A 81 -3.01 8.97 14.09
N LYS A 82 -3.05 10.25 14.47
CA LYS A 82 -2.32 11.32 13.78
C LYS A 82 -0.81 11.11 13.77
N TYR A 83 -0.24 10.47 14.81
CA TYR A 83 1.20 10.24 14.92
C TYR A 83 1.70 9.24 13.89
N LEU A 84 0.88 8.23 13.57
CA LEU A 84 1.18 7.31 12.47
C LEU A 84 1.21 8.06 11.13
N LEU A 85 0.17 8.84 10.83
CA LEU A 85 0.13 9.66 9.61
C LEU A 85 1.30 10.65 9.55
N SER A 86 1.61 11.30 10.67
CA SER A 86 2.73 12.22 10.79
C SER A 86 4.07 11.53 10.49
N SER A 87 4.27 10.31 10.99
CA SER A 87 5.48 9.51 10.74
C SER A 87 5.61 9.08 9.28
N LEU A 88 4.50 8.66 8.65
CA LEU A 88 4.46 8.32 7.24
C LEU A 88 4.79 9.53 6.34
N LEU A 89 4.11 10.66 6.57
CA LEU A 89 4.35 11.90 5.81
C LEU A 89 5.73 12.51 6.07
N GLY A 90 6.28 12.27 7.25
CA GLY A 90 7.63 12.67 7.65
C GLY A 90 8.74 11.82 7.06
N HIS A 91 8.40 10.70 6.44
CA HIS A 91 9.35 9.68 5.97
C HIS A 91 10.21 9.07 7.08
N TYR A 92 9.65 8.94 8.31
CA TYR A 92 10.35 8.29 9.42
C TYR A 92 10.21 6.77 9.43
N THR A 93 9.26 6.23 8.68
CA THR A 93 9.00 4.79 8.53
C THR A 93 9.66 4.19 7.29
N THR A 94 10.40 5.01 6.53
CA THR A 94 11.05 4.57 5.29
C THR A 94 12.33 3.79 5.58
N VAL A 95 12.59 2.77 4.77
CA VAL A 95 13.78 1.92 4.82
C VAL A 95 14.39 1.78 3.43
N ASN A 96 15.67 1.48 3.35
CA ASN A 96 16.33 1.24 2.07
C ASN A 96 15.94 -0.14 1.51
N VAL A 97 14.75 -0.20 0.91
CA VAL A 97 14.19 -1.42 0.31
C VAL A 97 15.08 -1.95 -0.81
N TYR A 98 15.68 -1.07 -1.60
CA TYR A 98 16.57 -1.44 -2.70
C TYR A 98 17.73 -2.32 -2.27
N HIS A 99 18.40 -1.94 -1.18
CA HIS A 99 19.53 -2.73 -0.66
C HIS A 99 19.06 -4.04 -0.03
N CYS A 100 17.96 -3.99 0.73
CA CYS A 100 17.40 -5.17 1.37
C CYS A 100 16.95 -6.22 0.34
N MET A 101 16.27 -5.82 -0.72
CA MET A 101 15.80 -6.74 -1.75
C MET A 101 16.93 -7.52 -2.42
N LYS A 102 18.07 -6.88 -2.68
CA LYS A 102 19.23 -7.54 -3.28
C LYS A 102 19.88 -8.61 -2.41
N SER A 103 19.66 -8.57 -1.12
CA SER A 103 20.18 -9.56 -0.18
C SER A 103 19.18 -10.68 0.16
N LEU A 104 17.95 -10.59 -0.37
CA LEU A 104 16.95 -11.64 -0.15
C LEU A 104 17.20 -12.84 -1.07
N THR A 105 17.12 -14.02 -0.49
CA THR A 105 17.17 -15.31 -1.20
C THR A 105 15.78 -15.93 -1.39
N ASN A 106 14.75 -15.26 -0.86
CA ASN A 106 13.37 -15.71 -0.96
C ASN A 106 12.79 -15.43 -2.35
N SER A 107 11.93 -16.32 -2.83
CA SER A 107 11.07 -16.05 -3.98
C SER A 107 10.12 -14.89 -3.65
N ILE A 108 10.04 -13.90 -4.54
CA ILE A 108 9.18 -12.72 -4.38
C ILE A 108 8.16 -12.69 -5.49
N PHE A 109 6.90 -12.56 -5.11
CA PHE A 109 5.75 -12.45 -6.01
C PHE A 109 5.08 -11.10 -5.80
N ILE A 110 4.65 -10.46 -6.90
CA ILE A 110 3.84 -9.25 -6.85
C ILE A 110 2.46 -9.58 -7.45
N ILE A 111 1.40 -9.36 -6.68
CA ILE A 111 0.04 -9.40 -7.18
C ILE A 111 -0.42 -7.95 -7.37
N SER A 112 -0.80 -7.58 -8.60
CA SER A 112 -1.23 -6.22 -8.91
C SER A 112 -2.54 -6.20 -9.70
N GLY A 113 -3.33 -5.14 -9.49
CA GLY A 113 -4.46 -4.84 -10.37
C GLY A 113 -3.95 -4.26 -11.69
N ASP A 114 -4.55 -4.65 -12.81
CA ASP A 114 -4.10 -4.25 -14.14
C ASP A 114 -4.67 -2.91 -14.63
N GLU A 115 -5.73 -2.41 -14.00
CA GLU A 115 -6.41 -1.15 -14.37
C GLU A 115 -5.79 0.11 -13.73
N ASP A 116 -4.66 -0.01 -13.02
CA ASP A 116 -3.90 1.12 -12.53
C ASP A 116 -2.50 1.13 -13.15
N SER A 117 -2.27 2.03 -14.10
CA SER A 117 -0.96 2.20 -14.76
C SER A 117 0.19 2.44 -13.77
N ARG A 118 -0.08 3.06 -12.61
CA ARG A 118 0.92 3.26 -11.55
C ARG A 118 1.42 1.94 -10.98
N ASN A 119 0.52 0.95 -10.82
CA ASN A 119 0.89 -0.37 -10.33
C ASN A 119 1.83 -1.08 -11.31
N ALA A 120 1.57 -0.96 -12.61
CA ALA A 120 2.44 -1.51 -13.65
C ALA A 120 3.84 -0.88 -13.60
N ASP A 121 3.93 0.44 -13.53
CA ASP A 121 5.20 1.16 -13.43
C ASP A 121 5.98 0.77 -12.16
N ILE A 122 5.28 0.61 -11.04
CA ILE A 122 5.88 0.20 -9.77
C ILE A 122 6.39 -1.24 -9.87
N ALA A 123 5.60 -2.16 -10.41
CA ALA A 123 6.00 -3.55 -10.61
C ALA A 123 7.26 -3.67 -11.49
N CYS A 124 7.32 -2.93 -12.60
CA CYS A 124 8.52 -2.86 -13.45
C CYS A 124 9.76 -2.34 -12.71
N LYS A 125 9.60 -1.39 -11.77
CA LYS A 125 10.73 -0.92 -10.95
C LYS A 125 11.24 -2.02 -10.00
N TYR A 126 10.35 -2.79 -9.39
CA TYR A 126 10.73 -3.94 -8.57
C TYR A 126 11.45 -5.01 -9.40
N GLU A 127 10.93 -5.35 -10.57
CA GLU A 127 11.54 -6.29 -11.50
C GLU A 127 12.94 -5.83 -11.96
N SER A 128 13.12 -4.52 -12.19
CA SER A 128 14.44 -3.96 -12.54
C SER A 128 15.48 -4.09 -11.42
N ILE A 129 15.05 -4.19 -10.16
CA ILE A 129 15.93 -4.37 -9.00
C ILE A 129 16.28 -5.84 -8.81
N LEU A 130 15.31 -6.72 -8.97
CA LEU A 130 15.42 -8.15 -8.82
C LEU A 130 14.64 -8.86 -9.94
N PRO A 131 15.31 -9.26 -11.04
CA PRO A 131 14.66 -9.87 -12.21
C PRO A 131 13.96 -11.21 -11.95
N SER A 132 14.19 -11.82 -10.80
CA SER A 132 13.52 -13.07 -10.39
C SER A 132 12.14 -12.86 -9.76
N ILE A 133 11.66 -11.61 -9.71
CA ILE A 133 10.30 -11.31 -9.22
C ILE A 133 9.28 -11.76 -10.26
N GLU A 134 8.29 -12.52 -9.81
CA GLU A 134 7.15 -12.88 -10.64
C GLU A 134 5.99 -11.91 -10.40
N ILE A 135 5.42 -11.38 -11.50
CA ILE A 135 4.32 -10.40 -11.45
C ILE A 135 3.05 -11.07 -11.95
N MET A 136 2.05 -11.14 -11.08
CA MET A 136 0.72 -11.64 -11.39
C MET A 136 -0.27 -10.48 -11.42
N LYS A 137 -1.06 -10.40 -12.49
CA LYS A 137 -2.07 -9.34 -12.67
C LYS A 137 -3.46 -9.90 -12.49
N ILE A 138 -4.32 -9.12 -11.84
CA ILE A 138 -5.75 -9.43 -11.70
C ILE A 138 -6.52 -8.42 -12.53
N GLU A 139 -7.21 -8.92 -13.56
CA GLU A 139 -8.01 -8.11 -14.47
C GLU A 139 -9.17 -7.41 -13.76
N ASP A 140 -9.60 -6.28 -14.28
CA ASP A 140 -10.69 -5.46 -13.76
C ASP A 140 -10.52 -5.05 -12.30
N THR A 141 -9.30 -4.79 -11.86
CA THR A 141 -9.01 -4.32 -10.51
C THR A 141 -7.97 -3.19 -10.49
N LYS A 142 -8.06 -2.33 -9.48
CA LYS A 142 -7.06 -1.28 -9.21
C LYS A 142 -6.19 -1.64 -8.02
N HIS A 143 -6.24 -0.79 -6.98
CA HIS A 143 -5.29 -0.84 -5.86
C HIS A 143 -5.60 -1.93 -4.84
N LEU A 144 -6.86 -2.36 -4.73
CA LEU A 144 -7.30 -3.35 -3.75
C LEU A 144 -7.90 -4.61 -4.42
N PRO A 145 -7.13 -5.37 -5.20
CA PRO A 145 -7.63 -6.53 -5.94
C PRO A 145 -8.26 -7.58 -5.02
N GLN A 146 -7.77 -7.74 -3.79
CA GLN A 146 -8.32 -8.65 -2.79
C GLN A 146 -9.74 -8.30 -2.34
N LEU A 147 -10.16 -7.04 -2.50
CA LEU A 147 -11.53 -6.60 -2.18
C LEU A 147 -12.42 -6.55 -3.42
N GLU A 148 -11.85 -6.26 -4.59
CA GLU A 148 -12.61 -6.16 -5.85
C GLU A 148 -12.90 -7.52 -6.46
N ARG A 149 -11.92 -8.42 -6.46
CA ARG A 149 -12.01 -9.78 -7.03
C ARG A 149 -11.38 -10.81 -6.10
N PRO A 150 -12.00 -11.08 -4.94
CA PRO A 150 -11.45 -11.99 -3.93
C PRO A 150 -11.23 -13.41 -4.48
N ASP A 151 -12.12 -13.90 -5.36
CA ASP A 151 -11.98 -15.24 -5.94
C ASP A 151 -10.71 -15.33 -6.80
N ALA A 152 -10.53 -14.42 -7.75
CA ALA A 152 -9.33 -14.36 -8.57
C ALA A 152 -8.05 -14.12 -7.74
N PHE A 153 -8.15 -13.34 -6.67
CA PHE A 153 -7.03 -13.11 -5.76
C PHE A 153 -6.64 -14.40 -5.02
N ILE A 154 -7.62 -15.18 -4.55
CA ILE A 154 -7.39 -16.47 -3.89
C ILE A 154 -6.80 -17.50 -4.87
N GLU A 155 -7.27 -17.53 -6.11
CA GLU A 155 -6.70 -18.39 -7.16
C GLU A 155 -5.20 -18.07 -7.38
N GLN A 156 -4.84 -16.79 -7.51
CA GLN A 156 -3.43 -16.39 -7.66
C GLN A 156 -2.60 -16.77 -6.42
N LEU A 157 -3.13 -16.58 -5.22
CA LEU A 157 -2.48 -17.03 -4.00
C LEU A 157 -2.27 -18.54 -3.97
N ALA A 158 -3.28 -19.33 -4.39
CA ALA A 158 -3.18 -20.78 -4.44
C ALA A 158 -2.07 -21.23 -5.42
N VAL A 159 -1.96 -20.56 -6.57
CA VAL A 159 -0.87 -20.79 -7.53
C VAL A 159 0.49 -20.53 -6.86
N ILE A 160 0.69 -19.35 -6.25
CA ILE A 160 1.95 -19.00 -5.57
C ILE A 160 2.30 -20.02 -4.48
N LEU A 161 1.31 -20.46 -3.71
CA LEU A 161 1.52 -21.41 -2.61
C LEU A 161 1.78 -22.84 -3.09
N SER A 162 1.35 -23.19 -4.31
CA SER A 162 1.60 -24.50 -4.92
C SER A 162 2.99 -24.64 -5.54
N TYR A 163 3.71 -23.54 -5.81
CA TYR A 163 5.10 -23.62 -6.22
C TYR A 163 5.89 -24.33 -5.11
N GLU A 164 6.47 -25.49 -5.41
CA GLU A 164 7.42 -26.13 -4.51
C GLU A 164 8.69 -25.27 -4.51
N ASP A 165 9.23 -25.00 -3.32
CA ASP A 165 10.53 -24.35 -3.23
C ASP A 165 11.56 -25.33 -3.80
N GLU A 166 12.09 -25.08 -4.99
CA GLU A 166 13.17 -25.86 -5.61
C GLU A 166 14.50 -25.83 -4.79
N THR A 167 14.44 -25.30 -3.58
CA THR A 167 15.58 -25.16 -2.66
C THR A 167 15.57 -26.16 -1.52
N THR A 168 15.23 -27.43 -1.81
CA THR A 168 15.52 -28.52 -0.86
C THR A 168 16.29 -29.61 -1.61
N ILE A 169 17.53 -29.31 -1.95
CA ILE A 169 18.57 -30.30 -2.20
C ILE A 169 19.82 -29.87 -1.43
#